data_e062db197b4cd03154f44cf5f90472e6
#
_entry.id   e062db197b4cd03154f44cf5f90472e6
#
_cell.length_a   1.000
_cell.length_b   1.000
_cell.length_c   1.000
_cell.angle_alpha   90.00
_cell.angle_beta   90.00
_cell.angle_gamma   90.00
#
_symmetry.space_group_name_H-M   'P 1'
#
loop_
_entity.id
_entity.type
_entity.pdbx_description
1 polymer ?
#
loop_
_entity_poly.entity_id
_entity_poly.type
_entity_poly.pdbx_seq_one_letter_code
_entity_poly.pdbx_strand_id
1 'polypeptide(L)'
;NTTIVITGDHNSMSEKFFTNLDHNYVRTPYNCFINSAVTTKFNKNRKFSIIDMYPTILAAMGVKIDGNKLGLGVNLFSGEKTLIEQYGYRKINQEVKKKSRYYRHKLIGDDIKECEQKELSKRSD
;
A
#
# COMPACT_ATOMS: atom_id res chain seq x y z
N ASN A 1 -18.17 -14.01 -17.54
CA ASN A 1 -17.70 -12.65 -17.21
C ASN A 1 -16.95 -12.67 -15.90
N THR A 2 -15.62 -12.83 -15.97
CA THR A 2 -14.76 -12.88 -14.79
C THR A 2 -13.67 -11.83 -14.93
N THR A 3 -13.53 -10.94 -13.95
CA THR A 3 -12.38 -10.05 -13.82
C THR A 3 -11.27 -10.79 -13.09
N ILE A 4 -10.06 -10.79 -13.62
CA ILE A 4 -8.89 -11.40 -12.99
C ILE A 4 -7.94 -10.27 -12.57
N VAL A 5 -7.53 -10.29 -11.31
CA VAL A 5 -6.54 -9.35 -10.76
C VAL A 5 -5.34 -10.13 -10.29
N ILE A 6 -4.18 -9.80 -10.82
CA ILE A 6 -2.88 -10.34 -10.40
C ILE A 6 -2.12 -9.19 -9.77
N THR A 7 -1.75 -9.33 -8.50
CA THR A 7 -1.03 -8.28 -7.76
C THR A 7 -0.02 -8.90 -6.81
N GLY A 8 1.12 -8.26 -6.64
CA GLY A 8 2.08 -8.60 -5.60
C GLY A 8 1.85 -7.73 -4.35
N ASP A 9 1.89 -8.32 -3.18
CA ASP A 9 1.78 -7.67 -1.88
C ASP A 9 3.07 -6.92 -1.51
N HIS A 10 4.22 -7.48 -1.86
CA HIS A 10 5.55 -6.90 -1.67
C HIS A 10 6.57 -7.47 -2.66
N ASN A 11 7.74 -6.87 -2.71
CA ASN A 11 8.89 -7.42 -3.44
C ASN A 11 9.40 -8.69 -2.74
N SER A 12 9.91 -9.65 -3.52
CA SER A 12 10.54 -10.85 -2.95
C SER A 12 11.65 -10.47 -1.97
N MET A 13 11.67 -11.11 -0.80
CA MET A 13 12.69 -10.96 0.23
C MET A 13 13.88 -11.89 0.02
N SER A 14 13.85 -12.78 -0.98
CA SER A 14 14.94 -13.70 -1.26
C SER A 14 16.06 -13.01 -2.00
N GLU A 15 17.14 -12.67 -1.29
CA GLU A 15 18.33 -12.01 -1.89
C GLU A 15 19.01 -12.86 -2.97
N LYS A 16 18.94 -14.18 -2.86
CA LYS A 16 19.58 -15.10 -3.81
C LYS A 16 19.11 -14.94 -5.26
N PHE A 17 17.89 -14.50 -5.48
CA PHE A 17 17.36 -14.26 -6.82
C PHE A 17 17.85 -12.95 -7.45
N PHE A 18 18.45 -12.07 -6.65
CA PHE A 18 18.75 -10.69 -7.08
C PHE A 18 20.24 -10.36 -7.07
N THR A 19 21.10 -11.33 -6.75
CA THR A 19 22.56 -11.14 -6.73
C THR A 19 23.14 -10.70 -8.07
N ASN A 20 22.47 -11.02 -9.17
CA ASN A 20 22.88 -10.69 -10.53
C ASN A 20 22.10 -9.53 -11.16
N LEU A 21 21.21 -8.86 -10.39
CA LEU A 21 20.49 -7.68 -10.90
C LEU A 21 21.36 -6.43 -10.80
N ASP A 22 21.22 -5.55 -11.78
CA ASP A 22 21.78 -4.20 -11.72
C ASP A 22 21.30 -3.50 -10.42
N HIS A 23 22.25 -2.97 -9.64
CA HIS A 23 21.98 -2.24 -8.41
C HIS A 23 21.09 -1.00 -8.61
N ASN A 24 21.03 -0.47 -9.83
CA ASN A 24 20.16 0.65 -10.19
C ASN A 24 18.72 0.21 -10.54
N TYR A 25 18.46 -1.09 -10.67
CA TYR A 25 17.13 -1.59 -11.02
C TYR A 25 16.15 -1.43 -9.84
N VAL A 26 15.12 -0.61 -10.04
CA VAL A 26 14.05 -0.43 -9.06
C VAL A 26 13.02 -1.54 -9.22
N ARG A 27 13.03 -2.49 -8.29
CA ARG A 27 12.06 -3.58 -8.26
C ARG A 27 10.69 -3.07 -7.85
N THR A 28 9.67 -3.47 -8.60
CA THR A 28 8.26 -3.17 -8.31
C THR A 28 7.42 -4.44 -8.39
N PRO A 29 6.39 -4.62 -7.54
CA PRO A 29 5.44 -5.70 -7.70
C PRO A 29 4.71 -5.60 -9.04
N TYR A 30 4.46 -6.75 -9.66
CA TYR A 30 3.67 -6.82 -10.87
C TYR A 30 2.19 -6.66 -10.54
N ASN A 31 1.50 -5.84 -11.32
CA ASN A 31 0.06 -5.62 -11.19
C ASN A 31 -0.60 -5.69 -12.56
N CYS A 32 -1.62 -6.52 -12.69
CA CYS A 32 -2.35 -6.72 -13.94
C CYS A 32 -3.84 -6.91 -13.67
N PHE A 33 -4.65 -6.26 -14.48
CA PHE A 33 -6.11 -6.39 -14.49
C PHE A 33 -6.55 -6.91 -15.84
N ILE A 34 -7.21 -8.07 -15.87
CA ILE A 34 -7.71 -8.69 -17.07
C ILE A 34 -9.24 -8.66 -17.03
N ASN A 35 -9.87 -8.30 -18.14
CA ASN A 35 -11.31 -8.17 -18.25
C ASN A 35 -11.93 -7.25 -17.19
N SER A 36 -11.29 -6.09 -16.97
CA SER A 36 -11.81 -5.05 -16.09
C SER A 36 -13.11 -4.46 -16.64
N ALA A 37 -14.08 -4.22 -15.77
CA ALA A 37 -15.31 -3.51 -16.12
C ALA A 37 -15.09 -2.02 -16.47
N VAL A 38 -13.91 -1.49 -16.14
CA VAL A 38 -13.54 -0.10 -16.42
C VAL A 38 -12.47 -0.02 -17.50
N THR A 39 -12.74 0.77 -18.53
CA THR A 39 -11.74 1.19 -19.53
C THR A 39 -11.28 2.60 -19.20
N THR A 40 -9.98 2.83 -19.09
CA THR A 40 -9.42 4.11 -18.69
C THR A 40 -8.09 4.42 -19.38
N LYS A 41 -7.80 5.70 -19.58
CA LYS A 41 -6.49 6.19 -20.04
C LYS A 41 -5.46 6.31 -18.89
N PHE A 42 -5.88 6.17 -17.64
CA PHE A 42 -5.05 6.35 -16.44
C PHE A 42 -4.47 5.02 -15.93
N ASN A 43 -4.35 4.02 -16.77
CA ASN A 43 -3.90 2.68 -16.40
C ASN A 43 -2.38 2.47 -16.47
N LYS A 44 -1.60 3.51 -16.79
CA LYS A 44 -0.14 3.43 -16.95
C LYS A 44 0.57 4.55 -16.21
N ASN A 45 1.82 4.27 -15.82
CA ASN A 45 2.74 5.26 -15.23
C ASN A 45 2.23 5.93 -13.94
N ARG A 46 1.33 5.27 -13.20
CA ARG A 46 0.86 5.75 -11.90
C ARG A 46 1.86 5.38 -10.80
N LYS A 47 2.09 6.33 -9.88
CA LYS A 47 2.84 6.06 -8.64
C LYS A 47 1.84 5.80 -7.52
N PHE A 48 1.84 4.59 -6.98
CA PHE A 48 0.83 4.15 -6.01
C PHE A 48 1.40 3.20 -4.97
N SER A 49 0.63 2.86 -3.98
CA SER A 49 0.92 1.89 -2.94
C SER A 49 -0.17 0.83 -2.86
N ILE A 50 0.05 -0.20 -2.06
CA ILE A 50 -0.91 -1.30 -1.90
C ILE A 50 -2.29 -0.83 -1.42
N ILE A 51 -2.37 0.29 -0.68
CA ILE A 51 -3.64 0.85 -0.21
C ILE A 51 -4.56 1.30 -1.35
N ASP A 52 -3.99 1.66 -2.51
CA ASP A 52 -4.74 2.09 -3.68
C ASP A 52 -5.35 0.90 -4.44
N MET A 53 -4.89 -0.32 -4.18
CA MET A 53 -5.36 -1.52 -4.86
C MET A 53 -6.80 -1.85 -4.50
N TYR A 54 -7.23 -1.64 -3.25
CA TYR A 54 -8.58 -1.99 -2.82
C TYR A 54 -9.68 -1.25 -3.59
N PRO A 55 -9.72 0.10 -3.62
CA PRO A 55 -10.70 0.83 -4.43
C PRO A 55 -10.55 0.54 -5.94
N THR A 56 -9.33 0.25 -6.41
CA THR A 56 -9.08 -0.08 -7.82
C THR A 56 -9.65 -1.44 -8.19
N ILE A 57 -9.51 -2.45 -7.34
CA ILE A 57 -10.08 -3.79 -7.55
C ILE A 57 -11.61 -3.72 -7.58
N LEU A 58 -12.22 -2.99 -6.65
CA LEU A 58 -13.67 -2.80 -6.65
C LEU A 58 -14.15 -2.14 -7.96
N ALA A 59 -13.47 -1.12 -8.42
CA ALA A 59 -13.78 -0.48 -9.70
C ALA A 59 -13.58 -1.44 -10.88
N ALA A 60 -12.52 -2.25 -10.89
CA ALA A 60 -12.28 -3.25 -11.91
C ALA A 60 -13.41 -4.29 -12.01
N MET A 61 -14.04 -4.63 -10.89
CA MET A 61 -15.21 -5.52 -10.83
C MET A 61 -16.53 -4.82 -11.18
N GLY A 62 -16.52 -3.52 -11.45
CA GLY A 62 -17.71 -2.73 -11.74
C GLY A 62 -18.50 -2.28 -10.51
N VAL A 63 -17.92 -2.42 -9.32
CA VAL A 63 -18.54 -1.92 -8.08
C VAL A 63 -18.45 -0.39 -8.06
N LYS A 64 -19.57 0.27 -7.89
CA LYS A 64 -19.62 1.72 -7.72
C LYS A 64 -19.36 2.07 -6.26
N ILE A 65 -18.39 2.95 -6.03
CA ILE A 65 -18.12 3.57 -4.75
C ILE A 65 -18.36 5.08 -4.85
N ASP A 66 -18.80 5.70 -3.77
CA ASP A 66 -19.00 7.15 -3.76
C ASP A 66 -17.63 7.84 -3.86
N GLY A 67 -17.47 8.64 -4.92
CA GLY A 67 -16.19 9.24 -5.28
C GLY A 67 -15.17 8.21 -5.81
N ASN A 68 -13.89 8.53 -5.68
CA ASN A 68 -12.78 7.71 -6.18
C ASN A 68 -11.84 7.23 -5.07
N LYS A 69 -12.24 7.39 -3.82
CA LYS A 69 -11.43 7.08 -2.63
C LYS A 69 -12.15 6.12 -1.70
N LEU A 70 -11.37 5.22 -1.11
CA LEU A 70 -11.85 4.38 -0.03
C LEU A 70 -10.76 4.29 1.04
N GLY A 71 -11.05 4.84 2.23
CA GLY A 71 -10.04 5.07 3.25
C GLY A 71 -8.93 6.01 2.73
N LEU A 72 -7.69 5.56 2.78
CA LEU A 72 -6.53 6.29 2.26
C LEU A 72 -6.22 5.99 0.79
N GLY A 73 -6.84 4.96 0.22
CA GLY A 73 -6.60 4.53 -1.16
C GLY A 73 -7.41 5.30 -2.19
N VAL A 74 -6.84 5.44 -3.37
CA VAL A 74 -7.44 6.09 -4.54
C VAL A 74 -7.63 5.06 -5.64
N ASN A 75 -8.78 5.09 -6.30
CA ASN A 75 -9.02 4.30 -7.51
C ASN A 75 -8.06 4.73 -8.62
N LEU A 76 -7.13 3.87 -9.01
CA LEU A 76 -6.09 4.16 -10.00
C LEU A 76 -6.65 4.40 -11.41
N PHE A 77 -7.86 3.93 -11.69
CA PHE A 77 -8.53 4.18 -12.96
C PHE A 77 -9.18 5.57 -13.02
N SER A 78 -9.25 6.29 -11.90
CA SER A 78 -9.64 7.69 -11.88
C SER A 78 -8.46 8.60 -12.23
N GLY A 79 -8.71 9.84 -12.56
CA GLY A 79 -7.66 10.84 -12.75
C GLY A 79 -7.13 11.45 -11.45
N GLU A 80 -7.60 10.99 -10.29
CA GLU A 80 -7.20 11.54 -9.00
C GLU A 80 -5.80 11.10 -8.59
N LYS A 81 -5.05 12.01 -7.97
CA LYS A 81 -3.70 11.72 -7.49
C LYS A 81 -3.72 10.84 -6.25
N THR A 82 -2.88 9.81 -6.25
CA THR A 82 -2.61 8.98 -5.06
C THR A 82 -1.84 9.78 -4.00
N LEU A 83 -1.75 9.26 -2.78
CA LEU A 83 -0.92 9.87 -1.74
C LEU A 83 0.56 9.92 -2.14
N ILE A 84 1.05 8.88 -2.84
CA ILE A 84 2.43 8.85 -3.35
C ILE A 84 2.66 9.94 -4.40
N GLU A 85 1.70 10.17 -5.29
CA GLU A 85 1.77 11.22 -6.31
C GLU A 85 1.67 12.64 -5.73
N GLN A 86 0.98 12.80 -4.59
CA GLN A 86 0.81 14.09 -3.92
C GLN A 86 2.00 14.45 -3.02
N TYR A 87 2.48 13.50 -2.23
CA TYR A 87 3.42 13.77 -1.14
C TYR A 87 4.78 13.11 -1.33
N GLY A 88 4.90 12.20 -2.27
CA GLY A 88 6.11 11.41 -2.51
C GLY A 88 6.27 10.24 -1.55
N TYR A 89 6.98 9.20 -2.02
CA TYR A 89 7.21 7.95 -1.29
C TYR A 89 7.87 8.16 0.08
N ARG A 90 8.91 9.01 0.15
CA ARG A 90 9.67 9.21 1.39
C ARG A 90 8.78 9.74 2.52
N LYS A 91 7.96 10.75 2.23
CA LYS A 91 7.06 11.36 3.22
C LYS A 91 6.00 10.36 3.68
N ILE A 92 5.35 9.66 2.75
CA ILE A 92 4.33 8.66 3.10
C ILE A 92 4.93 7.54 3.95
N ASN A 93 6.12 7.03 3.58
CA ASN A 93 6.79 6.00 4.36
C ASN A 93 7.17 6.45 5.78
N GLN A 94 7.55 7.72 5.96
CA GLN A 94 7.79 8.30 7.28
C GLN A 94 6.50 8.39 8.11
N GLU A 95 5.40 8.82 7.50
CA GLU A 95 4.10 8.94 8.20
C GLU A 95 3.57 7.56 8.63
N VAL A 96 3.64 6.56 7.76
CA VAL A 96 3.19 5.19 8.07
C VAL A 96 4.00 4.55 9.21
N LYS A 97 5.28 4.91 9.36
CA LYS A 97 6.14 4.41 10.44
C LYS A 97 5.86 5.07 11.80
N LYS A 98 5.09 6.16 11.86
CA LYS A 98 4.76 6.81 13.12
C LYS A 98 3.87 5.92 13.98
N LYS A 99 4.23 5.78 15.24
CA LYS A 99 3.39 5.05 16.21
C LYS A 99 2.09 5.82 16.45
N SER A 100 0.95 5.26 16.10
CA SER A 100 -0.36 5.85 16.38
C SER A 100 -0.80 5.50 17.80
N ARG A 101 -0.94 6.51 18.67
CA ARG A 101 -1.49 6.32 20.04
C ARG A 101 -2.92 5.75 19.98
N TYR A 102 -3.75 6.24 19.05
CA TYR A 102 -5.12 5.76 18.89
C TYR A 102 -5.15 4.27 18.56
N TYR A 103 -4.36 3.81 17.59
CA TYR A 103 -4.28 2.41 17.21
C TYR A 103 -3.82 1.53 18.37
N ARG A 104 -2.79 1.98 19.10
CA ARG A 104 -2.27 1.24 20.23
C ARG A 104 -3.33 1.09 21.32
N HIS A 105 -4.00 2.16 21.74
CA HIS A 105 -5.01 2.08 22.79
C HIS A 105 -6.29 1.33 22.38
N LYS A 106 -6.73 1.47 21.13
CA LYS A 106 -8.00 0.87 20.67
C LYS A 106 -7.90 -0.58 20.22
N LEU A 107 -6.77 -0.97 19.62
CA LEU A 107 -6.61 -2.31 19.05
C LEU A 107 -5.77 -3.25 19.91
N ILE A 108 -4.80 -2.75 20.64
CA ILE A 108 -3.89 -3.60 21.43
C ILE A 108 -4.26 -3.57 22.93
N GLY A 109 -5.00 -2.54 23.38
CA GLY A 109 -5.49 -2.46 24.75
C GLY A 109 -4.39 -2.26 25.79
N ASP A 110 -4.60 -2.82 27.00
CA ASP A 110 -3.71 -2.62 28.15
C ASP A 110 -2.37 -3.38 28.06
N ASP A 111 -2.21 -4.32 27.14
CA ASP A 111 -0.93 -5.04 26.90
C ASP A 111 0.21 -4.10 26.47
N ILE A 112 -0.12 -2.87 26.06
CA ILE A 112 0.87 -1.85 25.70
C ILE A 112 1.71 -1.42 26.89
N LYS A 113 1.12 -1.31 28.10
CA LYS A 113 1.83 -0.84 29.28
C LYS A 113 2.96 -1.79 29.66
N GLU A 114 2.73 -3.08 29.50
CA GLU A 114 3.73 -4.10 29.77
C GLU A 114 4.87 -4.11 28.74
N CYS A 115 4.55 -3.90 27.46
CA CYS A 115 5.56 -3.78 26.41
C CYS A 115 6.38 -2.48 26.53
N GLU A 116 5.77 -1.35 26.89
CA GLU A 116 6.49 -0.09 27.10
C GLU A 116 7.42 -0.14 28.31
N GLN A 117 7.01 -0.79 29.39
CA GLN A 117 7.88 -1.01 30.56
C GLN A 117 9.07 -1.92 30.22
N LYS A 118 8.88 -2.96 29.43
CA LYS A 118 9.96 -3.83 28.94
C LYS A 118 10.92 -3.12 27.97
N GLU A 119 10.44 -2.19 27.15
CA GLU A 119 11.31 -1.38 26.28
C GLU A 119 12.10 -0.32 27.05
N LEU A 120 11.50 0.26 28.09
CA LEU A 120 12.18 1.25 28.95
C LEU A 120 13.27 0.59 29.83
N SER A 121 13.03 -0.59 30.37
CA SER A 121 14.03 -1.33 31.14
C SER A 121 15.26 -1.75 30.31
N LYS A 122 15.08 -2.05 29.02
CA LYS A 122 16.19 -2.37 28.10
C LYS A 122 17.02 -1.19 27.62
N ARG A 123 16.58 0.06 27.90
CA ARG A 123 17.31 1.29 27.55
C ARG A 123 18.08 1.87 28.71
N SER A 124 17.95 1.26 29.89
CA SER A 124 18.61 1.71 31.13
C SER A 124 19.85 0.87 31.49
N ASP A 125 20.11 -0.18 30.72
CA ASP A 125 21.33 -1.00 30.72
C ASP A 125 22.20 -0.64 29.49
#